data_50d5d0016edadbd461c8c5eb065b8140
#
_entry.id   50d5d0016edadbd461c8c5eb065b8140
#
_cell.length_a   1.000
_cell.length_b   1.000
_cell.length_c   1.000
_cell.angle_alpha   90.00
_cell.angle_beta   90.00
_cell.angle_gamma   90.00
#
_symmetry.space_group_name_H-M   'P 1'
#
loop_
_entity.id
_entity.type
_entity.pdbx_description
1 polymer ?
#
loop_
_entity_poly.entity_id
_entity_poly.type
_entity_poly.pdbx_seq_one_letter_code
_entity_poly.pdbx_strand_id
1 'polypeptide(L)'
;LAEVKGEVQKTLVFLVYYNLVLAYGVAAFINKCAAVGISGLIIPDLPYEEADEVVSLLRAKQLAFIPLVSVTSGERIKKIARLGDGFIYAVGSLGVTGSQQVALPRLASFVEDIRQQTHLPIALGFGIKTQADVALMRQYADAVIVGTSIVALTAQHSVKETIEAIN
;
A
#
# COMPACT_ATOMS: atom_id res chain seq x y z
N LEU A 1 -12.74 2.54 -14.09
CA LEU A 1 -12.88 3.49 -12.97
C LEU A 1 -13.69 4.73 -13.36
N ALA A 2 -13.50 5.29 -14.54
CA ALA A 2 -14.28 6.45 -14.97
C ALA A 2 -15.80 6.20 -14.91
N GLU A 3 -16.24 4.99 -15.22
CA GLU A 3 -17.65 4.57 -15.21
C GLU A 3 -18.25 4.48 -13.82
N VAL A 4 -17.44 4.12 -12.82
CA VAL A 4 -17.89 3.90 -11.43
C VAL A 4 -17.48 5.02 -10.46
N LYS A 5 -16.86 6.08 -10.94
CA LYS A 5 -16.34 7.18 -10.11
C LYS A 5 -17.38 7.79 -9.17
N GLY A 6 -18.63 7.87 -9.59
CA GLY A 6 -19.73 8.44 -8.80
C GLY A 6 -20.35 7.45 -7.80
N GLU A 7 -20.08 6.16 -7.93
CA GLU A 7 -20.69 5.10 -7.14
C GLU A 7 -19.79 4.67 -5.97
N VAL A 8 -18.46 4.84 -6.11
CA VAL A 8 -17.49 4.44 -5.08
C VAL A 8 -17.30 5.56 -4.08
N GLN A 9 -17.77 5.34 -2.84
CA GLN A 9 -17.61 6.29 -1.72
C GLN A 9 -16.32 6.07 -0.91
N LYS A 10 -15.53 5.07 -1.26
CA LYS A 10 -14.28 4.75 -0.57
C LYS A 10 -13.08 5.36 -1.29
N THR A 11 -12.06 5.71 -0.51
CA THR A 11 -10.77 6.17 -1.03
C THR A 11 -10.14 5.08 -1.89
N LEU A 12 -9.79 5.43 -3.12
CA LEU A 12 -9.14 4.51 -4.05
C LEU A 12 -7.67 4.87 -4.21
N VAL A 13 -6.83 3.87 -4.05
CA VAL A 13 -5.38 3.97 -4.25
C VAL A 13 -4.95 2.94 -5.30
N PHE A 14 -4.08 3.33 -6.23
CA PHE A 14 -3.47 2.40 -7.16
C PHE A 14 -2.14 1.86 -6.63
N LEU A 15 -1.98 0.54 -6.73
CA LEU A 15 -0.67 -0.10 -6.68
C LEU A 15 -0.28 -0.44 -8.11
N VAL A 16 0.80 0.17 -8.59
CA VAL A 16 1.24 0.08 -10.00
C VAL A 16 2.76 0.06 -10.08
N TYR A 17 3.31 -0.75 -10.98
CA TYR A 17 4.75 -0.75 -11.23
C TYR A 17 5.20 0.45 -12.04
N TYR A 18 6.40 0.96 -11.74
CA TYR A 18 6.94 2.19 -12.31
C TYR A 18 7.11 2.14 -13.83
N ASN A 19 7.48 0.99 -14.39
CA ASN A 19 7.59 0.81 -15.83
C ASN A 19 6.28 1.09 -16.58
N LEU A 20 5.12 0.79 -15.98
CA LEU A 20 3.81 1.11 -16.58
C LEU A 20 3.52 2.61 -16.54
N VAL A 21 3.91 3.27 -15.46
CA VAL A 21 3.80 4.73 -15.31
C VAL A 21 4.67 5.43 -16.34
N LEU A 22 5.91 4.95 -16.53
CA LEU A 22 6.84 5.47 -17.53
C LEU A 22 6.31 5.27 -18.95
N ALA A 23 5.81 4.07 -19.27
CA ALA A 23 5.28 3.76 -20.60
C ALA A 23 4.06 4.62 -20.96
N TYR A 24 3.23 4.97 -19.98
CA TYR A 24 2.09 5.87 -20.16
C TYR A 24 2.51 7.34 -20.26
N GLY A 25 3.65 7.68 -19.70
CA GLY A 25 4.13 9.04 -19.43
C GLY A 25 3.71 9.52 -18.05
N VAL A 26 4.69 9.82 -17.19
CA VAL A 26 4.47 10.10 -15.75
C VAL A 26 3.39 11.17 -15.52
N ALA A 27 3.53 12.34 -16.12
CA ALA A 27 2.57 13.43 -15.97
C ALA A 27 1.18 13.08 -16.52
N ALA A 28 1.10 12.39 -17.66
CA ALA A 28 -0.16 11.97 -18.25
C ALA A 28 -0.89 10.95 -17.38
N PHE A 29 -0.16 9.97 -16.81
CA PHE A 29 -0.69 8.98 -15.90
C PHE A 29 -1.26 9.61 -14.63
N ILE A 30 -0.49 10.51 -13.98
CA ILE A 30 -0.91 11.21 -12.76
C ILE A 30 -2.15 12.08 -13.02
N ASN A 31 -2.19 12.81 -14.15
CA ASN A 31 -3.36 13.58 -14.55
C ASN A 31 -4.59 12.69 -14.74
N LYS A 32 -4.41 11.52 -15.36
CA LYS A 32 -5.51 10.56 -15.55
C LYS A 32 -5.99 10.00 -14.21
N CYS A 33 -5.09 9.66 -13.29
CA CYS A 33 -5.45 9.21 -11.94
C CYS A 33 -6.32 10.25 -11.22
N ALA A 34 -5.91 11.51 -11.21
CA ALA A 34 -6.70 12.60 -10.62
C ALA A 34 -8.09 12.72 -11.28
N ALA A 35 -8.16 12.68 -12.61
CA ALA A 35 -9.40 12.80 -13.35
C ALA A 35 -10.42 11.69 -13.05
N VAL A 36 -9.94 10.46 -12.78
CA VAL A 36 -10.81 9.31 -12.45
C VAL A 36 -11.07 9.11 -10.95
N GLY A 37 -10.57 10.02 -10.09
CA GLY A 37 -10.87 10.00 -8.66
C GLY A 37 -9.97 9.07 -7.82
N ILE A 38 -8.78 8.74 -8.32
CA ILE A 38 -7.74 8.10 -7.52
C ILE A 38 -7.20 9.12 -6.52
N SER A 39 -6.95 8.67 -5.29
CA SER A 39 -6.49 9.52 -4.20
C SER A 39 -4.99 9.38 -3.91
N GLY A 40 -4.34 8.34 -4.44
CA GLY A 40 -2.91 8.14 -4.23
C GLY A 40 -2.35 6.96 -5.01
N LEU A 41 -1.02 6.88 -5.05
CA LEU A 41 -0.28 5.82 -5.73
C LEU A 41 0.68 5.11 -4.78
N ILE A 42 0.76 3.79 -4.89
CA ILE A 42 1.83 2.94 -4.38
C ILE A 42 2.63 2.46 -5.59
N ILE A 43 3.92 2.78 -5.63
CA ILE A 43 4.82 2.39 -6.72
C ILE A 43 5.99 1.60 -6.09
N PRO A 44 5.86 0.26 -5.97
CA PRO A 44 6.76 -0.56 -5.16
C PRO A 44 8.22 -0.58 -5.64
N ASP A 45 8.42 -0.38 -6.92
CA ASP A 45 9.71 -0.45 -7.62
C ASP A 45 10.30 0.92 -7.97
N LEU A 46 9.71 2.01 -7.46
CA LEU A 46 10.27 3.36 -7.60
C LEU A 46 11.37 3.57 -6.54
N PRO A 47 12.65 3.72 -6.95
CA PRO A 47 13.72 4.05 -6.02
C PRO A 47 13.47 5.42 -5.37
N TYR A 48 13.76 5.55 -4.08
CA TYR A 48 13.57 6.84 -3.40
C TYR A 48 14.43 7.96 -4.00
N GLU A 49 15.58 7.61 -4.58
CA GLU A 49 16.49 8.52 -5.26
C GLU A 49 15.90 9.16 -6.53
N GLU A 50 14.91 8.48 -7.15
CA GLU A 50 14.25 8.92 -8.38
C GLU A 50 12.82 9.41 -8.12
N ALA A 51 12.38 9.41 -6.85
CA ALA A 51 10.97 9.66 -6.52
C ALA A 51 10.57 11.14 -6.56
N ASP A 52 11.51 12.08 -6.48
CA ASP A 52 11.21 13.50 -6.29
C ASP A 52 10.31 14.10 -7.38
N GLU A 53 10.52 13.76 -8.64
CA GLU A 53 9.70 14.23 -9.75
C GLU A 53 8.26 13.69 -9.62
N VAL A 54 8.13 12.38 -9.41
CA VAL A 54 6.83 11.71 -9.28
C VAL A 54 6.05 12.26 -8.09
N VAL A 55 6.70 12.39 -6.93
CA VAL A 55 6.09 12.92 -5.70
C VAL A 55 5.64 14.37 -5.89
N SER A 56 6.45 15.19 -6.54
CA SER A 56 6.11 16.59 -6.81
C SER A 56 4.88 16.72 -7.72
N LEU A 57 4.80 15.88 -8.76
CA LEU A 57 3.64 15.83 -9.65
C LEU A 57 2.37 15.34 -8.95
N LEU A 58 2.49 14.32 -8.09
CA LEU A 58 1.37 13.81 -7.29
C LEU A 58 0.83 14.89 -6.36
N ARG A 59 1.71 15.57 -5.62
CA ARG A 59 1.34 16.65 -4.69
C ARG A 59 0.67 17.82 -5.41
N ALA A 60 1.15 18.17 -6.60
CA ALA A 60 0.54 19.22 -7.44
C ALA A 60 -0.90 18.88 -7.86
N LYS A 61 -1.28 17.59 -7.84
CA LYS A 61 -2.63 17.09 -8.12
C LYS A 61 -3.40 16.67 -6.87
N GLN A 62 -2.88 16.95 -5.68
CA GLN A 62 -3.45 16.54 -4.40
C GLN A 62 -3.62 15.01 -4.28
N LEU A 63 -2.74 14.25 -4.91
CA LEU A 63 -2.65 12.80 -4.80
C LEU A 63 -1.55 12.42 -3.81
N ALA A 64 -1.83 11.44 -2.96
CA ALA A 64 -0.86 10.94 -2.01
C ALA A 64 0.17 10.03 -2.70
N PHE A 65 1.45 10.19 -2.36
CA PHE A 65 2.45 9.14 -2.57
C PHE A 65 2.48 8.25 -1.33
N ILE A 66 2.20 6.96 -1.50
CA ILE A 66 2.19 6.00 -0.40
C ILE A 66 3.44 5.14 -0.50
N PRO A 67 4.45 5.41 0.34
CA PRO A 67 5.71 4.69 0.26
C PRO A 67 5.57 3.27 0.80
N LEU A 68 6.25 2.34 0.15
CA LEU A 68 6.38 0.96 0.58
C LEU A 68 7.69 0.77 1.33
N VAL A 69 7.59 0.24 2.55
CA VAL A 69 8.72 -0.05 3.43
C VAL A 69 8.72 -1.55 3.76
N SER A 70 9.87 -2.19 3.65
CA SER A 70 10.04 -3.59 3.99
C SER A 70 10.96 -3.78 5.20
N VAL A 71 10.92 -4.96 5.81
CA VAL A 71 11.84 -5.33 6.91
C VAL A 71 13.33 -5.29 6.52
N THR A 72 13.61 -5.22 5.23
CA THR A 72 14.97 -5.10 4.68
C THR A 72 15.36 -3.66 4.34
N SER A 73 14.47 -2.69 4.53
CA SER A 73 14.75 -1.28 4.20
C SER A 73 15.79 -0.63 5.13
N GLY A 74 15.93 -1.12 6.37
CA GLY A 74 16.95 -0.66 7.31
C GLY A 74 16.99 0.87 7.44
N GLU A 75 18.20 1.45 7.36
CA GLU A 75 18.41 2.91 7.46
C GLU A 75 17.69 3.74 6.40
N ARG A 76 17.24 3.10 5.30
CA ARG A 76 16.48 3.78 4.24
C ARG A 76 15.05 4.12 4.66
N ILE A 77 14.51 3.50 5.73
CA ILE A 77 13.15 3.76 6.25
C ILE A 77 12.93 5.26 6.41
N LYS A 78 13.87 5.96 7.04
CA LYS A 78 13.78 7.40 7.29
C LYS A 78 13.64 8.22 6.00
N LYS A 79 14.40 7.88 4.96
CA LYS A 79 14.37 8.59 3.67
C LYS A 79 13.08 8.30 2.93
N ILE A 80 12.66 7.04 2.89
CA ILE A 80 11.45 6.59 2.22
C ILE A 80 10.21 7.19 2.91
N ALA A 81 10.13 7.15 4.24
CA ALA A 81 8.99 7.65 4.99
C ALA A 81 8.78 9.17 4.82
N ARG A 82 9.85 9.95 4.63
CA ARG A 82 9.76 11.40 4.40
C ARG A 82 9.13 11.78 3.06
N LEU A 83 9.14 10.90 2.08
CA LEU A 83 8.48 11.12 0.80
C LEU A 83 6.97 10.90 0.89
N GLY A 84 6.52 10.20 1.93
CA GLY A 84 5.16 9.71 2.07
C GLY A 84 4.14 10.78 2.38
N ASP A 85 2.95 10.54 1.83
CA ASP A 85 1.71 11.21 2.17
C ASP A 85 0.64 10.12 2.46
N GLY A 86 -0.33 10.42 3.31
CA GLY A 86 -1.42 9.49 3.63
C GLY A 86 -1.04 8.42 4.66
N PHE A 87 -0.37 7.35 4.26
CA PHE A 87 0.07 6.29 5.17
C PHE A 87 1.34 5.59 4.66
N ILE A 88 1.98 4.79 5.52
CA ILE A 88 3.11 3.92 5.15
C ILE A 88 2.60 2.51 4.90
N TYR A 89 2.88 1.96 3.71
CA TYR A 89 2.64 0.55 3.45
C TYR A 89 3.84 -0.28 3.92
N ALA A 90 3.70 -0.93 5.05
CA ALA A 90 4.73 -1.78 5.62
C ALA A 90 4.51 -3.24 5.19
N VAL A 91 5.48 -3.79 4.44
CA VAL A 91 5.44 -5.18 3.98
C VAL A 91 6.41 -6.04 4.79
N GLY A 92 5.91 -7.17 5.24
CA GLY A 92 6.62 -8.03 6.15
C GLY A 92 6.95 -9.42 5.65
N SER A 93 7.00 -9.61 4.36
CA SER A 93 7.43 -10.88 3.79
C SER A 93 8.89 -10.79 3.34
N LEU A 94 9.72 -11.70 3.83
CA LEU A 94 11.08 -11.98 3.32
C LEU A 94 11.05 -13.02 2.20
N GLY A 95 9.91 -13.32 1.60
CA GLY A 95 9.80 -14.33 0.55
C GLY A 95 8.50 -14.21 -0.25
N VAL A 96 8.54 -14.69 -1.49
CA VAL A 96 7.36 -14.95 -2.32
C VAL A 96 6.32 -15.75 -1.55
N THR A 97 5.08 -15.38 -1.69
CA THR A 97 3.87 -16.01 -1.16
C THR A 97 4.07 -17.45 -0.67
N GLY A 98 4.12 -17.64 0.65
CA GLY A 98 4.00 -18.98 1.25
C GLY A 98 5.09 -19.44 2.22
N SER A 99 6.19 -18.69 2.45
CA SER A 99 7.25 -19.14 3.35
C SER A 99 7.71 -18.09 4.34
N GLN A 100 7.63 -18.48 5.61
CA GLN A 100 8.09 -17.83 6.83
C GLN A 100 7.42 -16.50 7.18
N GLN A 101 6.46 -16.59 8.10
CA GLN A 101 6.02 -15.46 8.91
C GLN A 101 7.23 -14.86 9.64
N VAL A 102 7.41 -13.56 9.49
CA VAL A 102 8.37 -12.81 10.33
C VAL A 102 7.94 -13.04 11.79
N ALA A 103 8.87 -13.43 12.65
CA ALA A 103 8.57 -13.62 14.06
C ALA A 103 7.99 -12.32 14.65
N LEU A 104 6.93 -12.43 15.45
CA LEU A 104 6.23 -11.27 16.02
C LEU A 104 7.14 -10.24 16.68
N PRO A 105 8.20 -10.62 17.44
CA PRO A 105 9.14 -9.65 17.99
C PRO A 105 9.84 -8.80 16.92
N ARG A 106 10.20 -9.41 15.79
CA ARG A 106 10.83 -8.69 14.68
C ARG A 106 9.85 -7.76 13.98
N LEU A 107 8.59 -8.14 13.88
CA LEU A 107 7.52 -7.30 13.37
C LEU A 107 7.32 -6.07 14.27
N ALA A 108 7.24 -6.26 15.58
CA ALA A 108 7.08 -5.18 16.55
C ALA A 108 8.23 -4.16 16.43
N SER A 109 9.48 -4.65 16.41
CA SER A 109 10.67 -3.80 16.22
C SER A 109 10.62 -3.04 14.90
N PHE A 110 10.25 -3.69 13.81
CA PHE A 110 10.15 -3.07 12.50
C PHE A 110 9.10 -1.94 12.46
N VAL A 111 7.93 -2.16 13.05
CA VAL A 111 6.90 -1.12 13.13
C VAL A 111 7.35 0.04 13.99
N GLU A 112 8.02 -0.23 15.10
CA GLU A 112 8.59 0.82 15.98
C GLU A 112 9.66 1.64 15.24
N ASP A 113 10.54 1.01 14.48
CA ASP A 113 11.53 1.70 13.65
C ASP A 113 10.87 2.66 12.65
N ILE A 114 9.73 2.28 12.07
CA ILE A 114 8.95 3.16 11.19
C ILE A 114 8.35 4.32 11.99
N ARG A 115 7.72 4.05 13.15
CA ARG A 115 7.09 5.07 14.00
C ARG A 115 8.06 6.15 14.46
N GLN A 116 9.32 5.80 14.67
CA GLN A 116 10.37 6.77 15.02
C GLN A 116 10.73 7.72 13.87
N GLN A 117 10.36 7.39 12.63
CA GLN A 117 10.72 8.18 11.45
C GLN A 117 9.57 9.00 10.87
N THR A 118 8.32 8.72 11.25
CA THR A 118 7.13 9.39 10.70
C THR A 118 5.95 9.34 11.66
N HIS A 119 5.04 10.31 11.52
CA HIS A 119 3.75 10.32 12.20
C HIS A 119 2.60 9.78 11.32
N LEU A 120 2.91 9.35 10.08
CA LEU A 120 1.91 8.77 9.19
C LEU A 120 1.39 7.45 9.75
N PRO A 121 0.09 7.13 9.58
CA PRO A 121 -0.44 5.83 9.90
C PRO A 121 0.32 4.71 9.18
N ILE A 122 0.45 3.55 9.84
CA ILE A 122 1.14 2.39 9.30
C ILE A 122 0.11 1.32 8.97
N ALA A 123 0.08 0.88 7.71
CA ALA A 123 -0.74 -0.23 7.24
C ALA A 123 0.15 -1.46 6.94
N LEU A 124 -0.13 -2.58 7.62
CA LEU A 124 0.64 -3.82 7.50
C LEU A 124 0.07 -4.75 6.42
N GLY A 125 0.92 -5.16 5.48
CA GLY A 125 0.64 -6.21 4.50
C GLY A 125 1.51 -7.45 4.76
N PHE A 126 0.95 -8.45 5.47
CA PHE A 126 1.69 -9.59 6.01
C PHE A 126 1.06 -10.95 5.72
N GLY A 127 0.52 -11.13 4.54
CA GLY A 127 -0.08 -12.42 4.18
C GLY A 127 -1.30 -12.79 5.04
N ILE A 128 -2.09 -11.80 5.40
CA ILE A 128 -3.29 -11.92 6.23
C ILE A 128 -4.33 -12.76 5.51
N LYS A 129 -4.83 -13.80 6.19
CA LYS A 129 -5.79 -14.75 5.62
C LYS A 129 -7.07 -14.87 6.44
N THR A 130 -7.01 -14.64 7.74
CA THR A 130 -8.10 -14.87 8.69
C THR A 130 -8.41 -13.63 9.51
N GLN A 131 -9.59 -13.59 10.12
CA GLN A 131 -9.93 -12.55 11.09
C GLN A 131 -8.98 -12.55 12.31
N ALA A 132 -8.47 -13.71 12.71
CA ALA A 132 -7.48 -13.81 13.78
C ALA A 132 -6.16 -13.13 13.39
N ASP A 133 -5.72 -13.26 12.14
CA ASP A 133 -4.55 -12.53 11.63
C ASP A 133 -4.78 -11.02 11.67
N VAL A 134 -5.96 -10.55 11.27
CA VAL A 134 -6.33 -9.14 11.34
C VAL A 134 -6.28 -8.64 12.79
N ALA A 135 -6.89 -9.36 13.72
CA ALA A 135 -6.92 -9.01 15.15
C ALA A 135 -5.49 -8.96 15.74
N LEU A 136 -4.63 -9.89 15.35
CA LEU A 136 -3.23 -9.92 15.77
C LEU A 136 -2.45 -8.72 15.22
N MET A 137 -2.53 -8.46 13.91
CA MET A 137 -1.76 -7.38 13.28
C MET A 137 -2.19 -5.98 13.73
N ARG A 138 -3.47 -5.79 14.05
CA ARG A 138 -3.99 -4.55 14.61
C ARG A 138 -3.40 -4.17 15.98
N GLN A 139 -2.74 -5.10 16.68
CA GLN A 139 -2.02 -4.80 17.92
C GLN A 139 -0.71 -4.04 17.66
N TYR A 140 -0.19 -4.09 16.45
CA TYR A 140 1.09 -3.49 16.07
C TYR A 140 0.95 -2.26 15.19
N ALA A 141 -0.07 -2.18 14.35
CA ALA A 141 -0.22 -1.12 13.35
C ALA A 141 -1.65 -0.54 13.32
N ASP A 142 -1.78 0.60 12.65
CA ASP A 142 -3.02 1.36 12.59
C ASP A 142 -4.03 0.74 11.62
N ALA A 143 -3.54 0.02 10.61
CA ALA A 143 -4.34 -0.67 9.60
C ALA A 143 -3.67 -1.95 9.11
N VAL A 144 -4.45 -2.80 8.43
CA VAL A 144 -3.98 -4.00 7.75
C VAL A 144 -4.38 -3.97 6.29
N ILE A 145 -3.54 -4.58 5.43
CA ILE A 145 -3.79 -4.71 4.00
C ILE A 145 -4.01 -6.19 3.68
N VAL A 146 -5.18 -6.50 3.16
CA VAL A 146 -5.58 -7.85 2.75
C VAL A 146 -5.69 -7.86 1.23
N GLY A 147 -4.88 -8.65 0.58
CA GLY A 147 -4.85 -8.76 -0.89
C GLY A 147 -5.17 -10.17 -1.35
N THR A 148 -4.21 -11.07 -1.25
CA THR A 148 -4.27 -12.44 -1.80
C THR A 148 -5.53 -13.21 -1.38
N SER A 149 -5.97 -13.06 -0.14
CA SER A 149 -7.18 -13.75 0.36
C SER A 149 -8.44 -13.24 -0.34
N ILE A 150 -8.54 -11.93 -0.58
CA ILE A 150 -9.69 -11.34 -1.31
C ILE A 150 -9.67 -11.79 -2.77
N VAL A 151 -8.50 -11.75 -3.43
CA VAL A 151 -8.36 -12.25 -4.81
C VAL A 151 -8.74 -13.72 -4.92
N ALA A 152 -8.35 -14.55 -3.96
CA ALA A 152 -8.73 -15.96 -3.94
C ALA A 152 -10.26 -16.15 -3.77
N LEU A 153 -10.90 -15.34 -2.93
CA LEU A 153 -12.35 -15.36 -2.78
C LEU A 153 -13.07 -14.96 -4.08
N THR A 154 -12.64 -13.89 -4.74
CA THR A 154 -13.25 -13.45 -6.01
C THR A 154 -13.09 -14.47 -7.15
N ALA A 155 -12.08 -15.33 -7.10
CA ALA A 155 -11.88 -16.40 -8.07
C ALA A 155 -12.82 -17.61 -7.85
N GLN A 156 -13.38 -17.77 -6.65
CA GLN A 156 -14.18 -18.93 -6.26
C GLN A 156 -15.66 -18.59 -6.02
N HIS A 157 -15.99 -17.33 -5.81
CA HIS A 157 -17.30 -16.86 -5.40
C HIS A 157 -17.79 -15.71 -6.29
N SER A 158 -19.09 -15.50 -6.33
CA SER A 158 -19.69 -14.31 -6.93
C SER A 158 -19.29 -13.06 -6.13
N VAL A 159 -19.44 -11.89 -6.73
CA VAL A 159 -19.19 -10.60 -6.07
C VAL A 159 -19.97 -10.47 -4.75
N LYS A 160 -21.25 -10.91 -4.75
CA LYS A 160 -22.11 -10.84 -3.56
C LYS A 160 -21.56 -11.73 -2.42
N GLU A 161 -21.25 -12.98 -2.71
CA GLU A 161 -20.69 -13.91 -1.73
C GLU A 161 -19.32 -13.44 -1.21
N THR A 162 -18.50 -12.87 -2.09
CA THR A 162 -17.21 -12.28 -1.69
C THR A 162 -17.41 -11.13 -0.71
N ILE A 163 -18.36 -10.22 -0.96
CA ILE A 163 -18.67 -9.11 -0.05
C ILE A 163 -19.16 -9.62 1.31
N GLU A 164 -20.03 -10.63 1.32
CA GLU A 164 -20.54 -11.25 2.54
C GLU A 164 -19.43 -11.93 3.37
N ALA A 165 -18.43 -12.50 2.71
CA ALA A 165 -17.29 -13.16 3.36
C ALA A 165 -16.24 -12.20 3.93
N ILE A 166 -16.20 -10.94 3.45
CA ILE A 166 -15.26 -9.90 3.91
C ILE A 166 -15.81 -9.10 5.09
N ASN A 167 -17.13 -9.01 5.21
CA ASN A 167 -17.83 -8.29 6.28
C ASN A 167 -17.94 -9.12 7.56
#